data_786d45c2e96951d12d71bc68e41af07b
#
_entry.id   786d45c2e96951d12d71bc68e41af07b
#
_cell.length_a   1.000
_cell.length_b   1.000
_cell.length_c   1.000
_cell.angle_alpha   90.00
_cell.angle_beta   90.00
_cell.angle_gamma   90.00
#
_symmetry.space_group_name_H-M   'P 1'
#
loop_
_entity.id
_entity.type
_entity.pdbx_description
1 polymer ?
#
loop_
_entity_poly.entity_id
_entity_poly.type
_entity_poly.pdbx_seq_one_letter_code
_entity_poly.pdbx_strand_id
1 'polypeptide(L)'
;MQDPNIPTGVYEQIINRLFNLKLSRMDAERFYIGKKQISKDDAVHILSKYLQRLIEVAFVGVPDDQEVGKYTDFVNSVIKTLGREFDIDDTELDLIDAQKSILTAVIDRTNCEYPDIEKHLQAIMPVTSLSRSALFFGGRGPADMESELNREILCSDEICWVVSFIKTSGLNLLWNSLKKFTSEGKKLRVITTTYTGATDYDA
;
A
#
# COMPACT_ATOMS: atom_id res chain seq x y z
N MET A 1 4.95 -38.94 -18.71
CA MET A 1 5.53 -37.62 -18.39
C MET A 1 4.37 -36.77 -17.93
N GLN A 2 4.32 -36.31 -16.65
CA GLN A 2 3.22 -35.47 -16.22
C GLN A 2 3.33 -34.11 -16.91
N ASP A 3 2.25 -33.72 -17.59
CA ASP A 3 2.10 -32.42 -18.26
C ASP A 3 2.34 -31.31 -17.18
N PRO A 4 3.23 -30.35 -17.39
CA PRO A 4 3.43 -29.29 -16.44
C PRO A 4 2.12 -28.52 -16.32
N ASN A 5 1.49 -28.54 -15.14
CA ASN A 5 0.17 -27.99 -14.87
C ASN A 5 0.21 -26.45 -14.92
N ILE A 6 0.40 -25.90 -16.13
CA ILE A 6 0.30 -24.48 -16.41
C ILE A 6 -1.03 -24.25 -17.12
N PRO A 7 -2.00 -23.60 -16.49
CA PRO A 7 -3.30 -23.30 -17.10
C PRO A 7 -3.11 -22.48 -18.40
N THR A 8 -4.02 -22.65 -19.35
CA THR A 8 -4.08 -21.79 -20.53
C THR A 8 -4.61 -20.40 -20.13
N GLY A 9 -4.03 -19.33 -20.70
CA GLY A 9 -4.45 -17.97 -20.37
C GLY A 9 -3.44 -16.93 -20.84
N VAL A 10 -3.70 -15.67 -20.48
CA VAL A 10 -2.81 -14.53 -20.70
C VAL A 10 -2.00 -14.30 -19.44
N TYR A 11 -0.69 -14.10 -19.59
CA TYR A 11 0.24 -13.98 -18.48
C TYR A 11 1.07 -12.69 -18.59
N GLU A 12 1.26 -12.04 -17.46
CA GLU A 12 2.27 -11.00 -17.24
C GLU A 12 3.17 -11.44 -16.08
N GLN A 13 4.07 -12.37 -16.36
CA GLN A 13 4.90 -13.00 -15.35
C GLN A 13 6.33 -13.17 -15.83
N ILE A 14 7.31 -12.86 -14.97
CA ILE A 14 8.73 -13.14 -15.24
C ILE A 14 8.95 -14.64 -15.40
N ILE A 15 9.64 -15.02 -16.45
CA ILE A 15 10.06 -16.40 -16.70
C ILE A 15 11.38 -16.62 -15.95
N ASN A 16 11.30 -17.12 -14.71
CA ASN A 16 12.48 -17.59 -13.99
C ASN A 16 12.92 -18.99 -14.48
N ARG A 17 14.06 -19.47 -13.97
CA ARG A 17 14.64 -20.76 -14.41
C ARG A 17 13.68 -21.94 -14.24
N LEU A 18 12.97 -22.02 -13.11
CA LEU A 18 12.02 -23.10 -12.86
C LEU A 18 10.81 -23.02 -13.81
N PHE A 19 10.30 -21.80 -14.02
CA PHE A 19 9.16 -21.61 -14.91
C PHE A 19 9.54 -21.91 -16.37
N ASN A 20 10.76 -21.51 -16.80
CA ASN A 20 11.27 -21.86 -18.12
C ASN A 20 11.40 -23.37 -18.33
N LEU A 21 11.84 -24.12 -17.29
CA LEU A 21 11.88 -25.59 -17.34
C LEU A 21 10.48 -26.21 -17.48
N LYS A 22 9.47 -25.63 -16.83
CA LYS A 22 8.09 -26.08 -17.01
C LYS A 22 7.58 -25.79 -18.42
N LEU A 23 7.81 -24.60 -18.93
CA LEU A 23 7.41 -24.20 -20.28
C LEU A 23 8.08 -25.07 -21.36
N SER A 24 9.36 -25.44 -21.19
CA SER A 24 10.09 -26.27 -22.17
C SER A 24 9.58 -27.74 -22.23
N ARG A 25 8.79 -28.16 -21.24
CA ARG A 25 8.17 -29.51 -21.21
C ARG A 25 6.75 -29.53 -21.77
N MET A 26 6.21 -28.37 -22.14
CA MET A 26 4.90 -28.29 -22.79
C MET A 26 5.01 -28.74 -24.25
N ASP A 27 3.95 -29.40 -24.71
CA ASP A 27 3.84 -29.83 -26.09
C ASP A 27 3.72 -28.61 -27.02
N ALA A 28 4.73 -28.37 -27.83
CA ALA A 28 4.81 -27.23 -28.74
C ALA A 28 3.82 -27.31 -29.93
N GLU A 29 3.34 -28.51 -30.28
CA GLU A 29 2.31 -28.69 -31.31
C GLU A 29 0.92 -28.30 -30.77
N ARG A 30 0.71 -28.48 -29.45
CA ARG A 30 -0.57 -28.21 -28.80
C ARG A 30 -0.66 -26.80 -28.21
N PHE A 31 0.47 -26.24 -27.71
CA PHE A 31 0.45 -24.98 -26.96
C PHE A 31 1.34 -23.92 -27.61
N TYR A 32 0.77 -22.76 -27.89
CA TYR A 32 1.55 -21.58 -28.24
C TYR A 32 2.05 -20.91 -26.97
N ILE A 33 3.36 -20.68 -26.87
CA ILE A 33 4.00 -20.01 -25.75
C ILE A 33 4.51 -18.64 -26.20
N GLY A 34 3.72 -17.59 -25.92
CA GLY A 34 4.11 -16.21 -26.17
C GLY A 34 5.18 -15.75 -25.17
N LYS A 35 6.27 -15.14 -25.68
CA LYS A 35 7.34 -14.55 -24.85
C LYS A 35 7.69 -13.17 -25.38
N LYS A 36 7.93 -12.23 -24.49
CA LYS A 36 8.42 -10.89 -24.79
C LYS A 36 9.65 -10.61 -23.93
N GLN A 37 10.65 -9.95 -24.50
CA GLN A 37 11.78 -9.45 -23.70
C GLN A 37 11.32 -8.27 -22.85
N ILE A 38 11.89 -8.16 -21.64
CA ILE A 38 11.65 -7.02 -20.76
C ILE A 38 12.25 -5.79 -21.42
N SER A 39 11.43 -4.78 -21.70
CA SER A 39 11.90 -3.50 -22.24
C SER A 39 12.68 -2.72 -21.18
N LYS A 40 13.53 -1.79 -21.60
CA LYS A 40 14.25 -0.91 -20.68
C LYS A 40 13.28 -0.07 -19.83
N ASP A 41 12.19 0.38 -20.45
CA ASP A 41 11.19 1.24 -19.78
C ASP A 41 10.39 0.49 -18.71
N ASP A 42 10.11 -0.79 -18.93
CA ASP A 42 9.35 -1.64 -18.01
C ASP A 42 10.25 -2.32 -16.95
N ALA A 43 11.56 -2.37 -17.19
CA ALA A 43 12.50 -3.18 -16.39
C ALA A 43 12.47 -2.82 -14.89
N VAL A 44 12.50 -1.53 -14.58
CA VAL A 44 12.51 -1.06 -13.19
C VAL A 44 11.26 -1.56 -12.46
N HIS A 45 10.09 -1.37 -13.05
CA HIS A 45 8.82 -1.76 -12.43
C HIS A 45 8.69 -3.28 -12.30
N ILE A 46 8.95 -4.02 -13.36
CA ILE A 46 8.77 -5.47 -13.39
C ILE A 46 9.77 -6.18 -12.47
N LEU A 47 11.03 -5.77 -12.48
CA LEU A 47 12.08 -6.44 -11.70
C LEU A 47 11.98 -6.11 -10.21
N SER A 48 11.69 -4.84 -9.84
CA SER A 48 11.50 -4.47 -8.43
C SER A 48 10.29 -5.17 -7.82
N LYS A 49 9.17 -5.25 -8.55
CA LYS A 49 7.97 -5.97 -8.11
C LYS A 49 8.22 -7.48 -7.95
N TYR A 50 9.00 -8.07 -8.85
CA TYR A 50 9.40 -9.47 -8.73
C TYR A 50 10.27 -9.71 -7.49
N LEU A 51 11.25 -8.84 -7.22
CA LEU A 51 12.10 -8.92 -6.03
C LEU A 51 11.27 -8.74 -4.74
N GLN A 52 10.39 -7.74 -4.70
CA GLN A 52 9.47 -7.54 -3.56
C GLN A 52 8.70 -8.82 -3.24
N ARG A 53 8.11 -9.45 -4.25
CA ARG A 53 7.36 -10.70 -4.06
C ARG A 53 8.23 -11.84 -3.51
N LEU A 54 9.48 -11.95 -3.94
CA LEU A 54 10.40 -12.97 -3.41
C LEU A 54 10.74 -12.72 -1.95
N ILE A 55 10.93 -11.46 -1.56
CA ILE A 55 11.16 -11.07 -0.16
C ILE A 55 9.94 -11.41 0.70
N GLU A 56 8.73 -11.04 0.26
CA GLU A 56 7.49 -11.37 0.97
C GLU A 56 7.34 -12.88 1.20
N VAL A 57 7.54 -13.68 0.15
CA VAL A 57 7.47 -15.15 0.26
C VAL A 57 8.54 -15.71 1.21
N ALA A 58 9.76 -15.17 1.16
CA ALA A 58 10.84 -15.59 2.05
C ALA A 58 10.53 -15.27 3.51
N PHE A 59 9.94 -14.09 3.78
CA PHE A 59 9.60 -13.66 5.13
C PHE A 59 8.44 -14.48 5.73
N VAL A 60 7.44 -14.84 4.95
CA VAL A 60 6.35 -15.74 5.40
C VAL A 60 6.88 -17.12 5.82
N GLY A 61 7.97 -17.59 5.23
CA GLY A 61 8.58 -18.88 5.55
C GLY A 61 9.46 -18.88 6.81
N VAL A 62 9.64 -17.73 7.47
CA VAL A 62 10.44 -17.64 8.71
C VAL A 62 9.55 -18.00 9.90
N PRO A 63 9.99 -18.91 10.80
CA PRO A 63 9.24 -19.28 12.01
C PRO A 63 8.94 -18.08 12.91
N ASP A 64 7.74 -18.08 13.54
CA ASP A 64 7.25 -16.99 14.40
C ASP A 64 8.11 -16.70 15.65
N ASP A 65 8.95 -17.66 16.04
CA ASP A 65 9.88 -17.52 17.17
C ASP A 65 11.15 -16.72 16.83
N GLN A 66 11.33 -16.35 15.56
CA GLN A 66 12.46 -15.53 15.14
C GLN A 66 12.13 -14.05 15.22
N GLU A 67 12.95 -13.33 15.97
CA GLU A 67 12.81 -11.89 16.20
C GLU A 67 12.84 -11.09 14.89
N VAL A 68 12.16 -9.94 14.90
CA VAL A 68 12.19 -8.92 13.83
C VAL A 68 13.62 -8.57 13.39
N GLY A 69 14.62 -8.82 14.25
CA GLY A 69 16.04 -8.66 13.97
C GLY A 69 16.51 -9.35 12.71
N LYS A 70 16.10 -10.58 12.47
CA LYS A 70 16.51 -11.32 11.28
C LYS A 70 16.03 -10.67 9.97
N TYR A 71 14.83 -10.11 9.97
CA TYR A 71 14.29 -9.42 8.81
C TYR A 71 15.03 -8.11 8.56
N THR A 72 15.29 -7.33 9.63
CA THR A 72 16.02 -6.05 9.53
C THR A 72 17.46 -6.26 9.10
N ASP A 73 18.14 -7.29 9.60
CA ASP A 73 19.52 -7.64 9.20
C ASP A 73 19.59 -8.01 7.72
N PHE A 74 18.61 -8.78 7.25
CA PHE A 74 18.49 -9.10 5.82
C PHE A 74 18.25 -7.85 4.98
N VAL A 75 17.29 -6.99 5.37
CA VAL A 75 16.99 -5.74 4.65
C VAL A 75 18.21 -4.83 4.61
N ASN A 76 18.91 -4.66 5.74
CA ASN A 76 20.14 -3.86 5.80
C ASN A 76 21.25 -4.43 4.89
N SER A 77 21.35 -5.75 4.79
CA SER A 77 22.28 -6.41 3.85
C SER A 77 21.93 -6.10 2.39
N VAL A 78 20.62 -6.10 2.06
CA VAL A 78 20.15 -5.73 0.72
C VAL A 78 20.46 -4.27 0.42
N ILE A 79 20.19 -3.33 1.35
CA ILE A 79 20.49 -1.90 1.20
C ILE A 79 21.98 -1.69 0.92
N LYS A 80 22.86 -2.30 1.71
CA LYS A 80 24.31 -2.22 1.49
C LYS A 80 24.74 -2.78 0.12
N THR A 81 24.10 -3.85 -0.32
CA THR A 81 24.37 -4.44 -1.63
C THR A 81 23.95 -3.50 -2.75
N LEU A 82 22.76 -2.89 -2.64
CA LEU A 82 22.27 -1.90 -3.60
C LEU A 82 23.22 -0.69 -3.70
N GLY A 83 23.64 -0.15 -2.55
CA GLY A 83 24.61 0.95 -2.51
C GLY A 83 25.89 0.64 -3.27
N ARG A 84 26.45 -0.54 -3.04
CA ARG A 84 27.68 -0.96 -3.70
C ARG A 84 27.53 -1.23 -5.20
N GLU A 85 26.45 -1.89 -5.61
CA GLU A 85 26.24 -2.28 -7.02
C GLU A 85 25.80 -1.12 -7.93
N PHE A 86 25.13 -0.11 -7.35
CA PHE A 86 24.59 1.02 -8.11
C PHE A 86 25.25 2.35 -7.78
N ASP A 87 26.35 2.33 -6.99
CA ASP A 87 27.10 3.52 -6.58
C ASP A 87 26.19 4.62 -6.00
N ILE A 88 25.31 4.23 -5.10
CA ILE A 88 24.38 5.12 -4.42
C ILE A 88 25.11 5.70 -3.19
N ASP A 89 25.26 7.01 -3.16
CA ASP A 89 25.83 7.71 -2.01
C ASP A 89 24.93 7.59 -0.77
N ASP A 90 25.55 7.66 0.40
CA ASP A 90 24.87 7.73 1.71
C ASP A 90 23.91 6.56 2.07
N THR A 91 24.07 5.38 1.44
CA THR A 91 23.25 4.20 1.79
C THR A 91 23.35 3.79 3.25
N GLU A 92 24.39 4.19 3.99
CA GLU A 92 24.49 3.98 5.44
C GLU A 92 23.39 4.72 6.21
N LEU A 93 22.87 5.84 5.68
CA LEU A 93 21.76 6.60 6.27
C LEU A 93 20.39 5.95 6.05
N ASP A 94 20.27 5.08 5.05
CA ASP A 94 19.04 4.34 4.75
C ASP A 94 18.91 3.04 5.57
N LEU A 95 19.92 2.68 6.36
CA LEU A 95 19.87 1.48 7.18
C LEU A 95 18.80 1.61 8.27
N ILE A 96 18.07 0.52 8.49
CA ILE A 96 17.11 0.46 9.60
C ILE A 96 17.86 0.60 10.91
N ASP A 97 17.44 1.55 11.73
CA ASP A 97 17.99 1.82 13.05
C ASP A 97 17.89 0.59 13.99
N ALA A 98 18.80 0.54 14.95
CA ALA A 98 18.84 -0.50 15.98
C ALA A 98 17.54 -0.63 16.79
N GLN A 99 16.79 0.47 16.92
CA GLN A 99 15.48 0.48 17.60
C GLN A 99 14.36 -0.19 16.78
N LYS A 100 14.54 -0.38 15.45
CA LYS A 100 13.57 -1.00 14.55
C LYS A 100 12.18 -0.37 14.65
N SER A 101 12.14 0.95 14.81
CA SER A 101 10.94 1.71 15.07
C SER A 101 10.31 2.24 13.79
N ILE A 102 9.00 2.45 13.82
CA ILE A 102 8.25 3.14 12.77
C ILE A 102 7.84 4.51 13.33
N LEU A 103 8.10 5.58 12.59
CA LEU A 103 7.57 6.90 12.92
C LEU A 103 6.06 6.90 12.71
N THR A 104 5.31 7.18 13.76
CA THR A 104 3.82 7.19 13.71
C THR A 104 3.25 8.60 13.74
N ALA A 105 3.91 9.56 14.37
CA ALA A 105 3.46 10.96 14.41
C ALA A 105 4.59 11.91 14.80
N VAL A 106 4.49 13.15 14.31
CA VAL A 106 5.25 14.31 14.79
C VAL A 106 4.24 15.40 15.07
N ILE A 107 4.19 15.89 16.33
CA ILE A 107 3.24 16.93 16.75
C ILE A 107 4.00 18.08 17.36
N ASP A 108 3.68 19.28 16.92
CA ASP A 108 4.17 20.52 17.53
C ASP A 108 3.38 20.78 18.83
N ARG A 109 4.05 20.60 19.96
CA ARG A 109 3.48 20.81 21.28
C ARG A 109 3.14 22.26 21.58
N THR A 110 3.76 23.21 20.90
CA THR A 110 3.52 24.64 21.14
C THR A 110 2.18 25.10 20.57
N ASN A 111 1.69 24.41 19.52
CA ASN A 111 0.42 24.68 18.86
C ASN A 111 -0.65 23.60 19.16
N CYS A 112 -0.38 22.74 20.14
CA CYS A 112 -1.30 21.64 20.46
C CYS A 112 -2.45 22.14 21.33
N GLU A 113 -3.65 22.14 20.77
CA GLU A 113 -4.89 22.51 21.50
C GLU A 113 -5.36 21.43 22.49
N TYR A 114 -4.69 20.27 22.51
CA TYR A 114 -5.13 19.12 23.27
C TYR A 114 -4.26 18.90 24.52
N PRO A 115 -4.86 18.83 25.70
CA PRO A 115 -4.14 18.61 26.96
C PRO A 115 -3.50 17.21 27.05
N ASP A 116 -4.03 16.24 26.29
CA ASP A 116 -3.54 14.86 26.24
C ASP A 116 -3.30 14.45 24.78
N ILE A 117 -2.05 14.58 24.36
CA ILE A 117 -1.62 14.30 22.98
C ILE A 117 -1.79 12.81 22.62
N GLU A 118 -1.55 11.90 23.55
CA GLU A 118 -1.65 10.47 23.28
C GLU A 118 -3.10 10.07 23.01
N LYS A 119 -4.04 10.57 23.79
CA LYS A 119 -5.48 10.34 23.55
C LYS A 119 -5.93 10.96 22.23
N HIS A 120 -5.43 12.15 21.93
CA HIS A 120 -5.73 12.79 20.65
C HIS A 120 -5.24 11.94 19.48
N LEU A 121 -3.99 11.49 19.51
CA LEU A 121 -3.43 10.61 18.48
C LEU A 121 -4.23 9.34 18.31
N GLN A 122 -4.61 8.67 19.41
CA GLN A 122 -5.43 7.46 19.37
C GLN A 122 -6.81 7.71 18.73
N ALA A 123 -7.35 8.91 18.87
CA ALA A 123 -8.65 9.28 18.31
C ALA A 123 -8.60 9.54 16.79
N ILE A 124 -7.49 10.11 16.28
CA ILE A 124 -7.35 10.48 14.86
C ILE A 124 -6.55 9.46 14.05
N MET A 125 -5.75 8.60 14.68
CA MET A 125 -4.93 7.63 13.97
C MET A 125 -5.82 6.53 13.35
N PRO A 126 -5.71 6.28 12.03
CA PRO A 126 -6.41 5.18 11.38
C PRO A 126 -6.09 3.83 12.04
N VAL A 127 -7.09 2.98 12.15
CA VAL A 127 -6.91 1.60 12.67
C VAL A 127 -6.26 0.73 11.59
N THR A 128 -6.57 1.04 10.34
CA THR A 128 -5.96 0.37 9.19
C THR A 128 -4.57 0.92 8.90
N SER A 129 -3.72 0.07 8.32
CA SER A 129 -2.37 0.50 7.93
C SER A 129 -2.43 1.52 6.79
N LEU A 130 -1.73 2.65 6.92
CA LEU A 130 -1.60 3.66 5.86
C LEU A 130 -0.87 3.13 4.61
N SER A 131 -0.15 2.02 4.72
CA SER A 131 0.63 1.41 3.64
C SER A 131 -0.06 0.22 2.95
N ARG A 132 -1.24 -0.19 3.42
CA ARG A 132 -1.96 -1.35 2.88
C ARG A 132 -3.39 -0.98 2.51
N SER A 133 -3.85 -1.55 1.40
CA SER A 133 -5.27 -1.50 1.07
C SER A 133 -6.09 -2.30 2.10
N ALA A 134 -7.21 -1.73 2.52
CA ALA A 134 -8.14 -2.39 3.42
C ALA A 134 -9.51 -2.54 2.76
N LEU A 135 -10.24 -3.58 3.15
CA LEU A 135 -11.61 -3.81 2.71
C LEU A 135 -12.53 -3.71 3.93
N PHE A 136 -13.49 -2.80 3.85
CA PHE A 136 -14.49 -2.62 4.91
C PHE A 136 -15.78 -3.33 4.54
N PHE A 137 -16.31 -4.09 5.49
CA PHE A 137 -17.62 -4.70 5.39
C PHE A 137 -18.63 -3.88 6.18
N GLY A 138 -19.87 -3.79 5.70
CA GLY A 138 -20.94 -3.15 6.45
C GLY A 138 -21.16 -3.87 7.79
N GLY A 139 -21.08 -3.12 8.90
CA GLY A 139 -21.23 -3.65 10.24
C GLY A 139 -20.80 -2.62 11.28
N ARG A 140 -21.20 -2.83 12.53
CA ARG A 140 -20.73 -2.02 13.66
C ARG A 140 -19.50 -2.67 14.26
N GLY A 141 -18.35 -2.00 14.23
CA GLY A 141 -17.11 -2.47 14.80
C GLY A 141 -16.09 -1.34 14.96
N PRO A 142 -14.94 -1.60 15.61
CA PRO A 142 -13.91 -0.57 15.84
C PRO A 142 -13.26 -0.06 14.53
N ALA A 143 -13.45 -0.76 13.43
CA ALA A 143 -12.99 -0.41 12.09
C ALA A 143 -14.16 -0.39 11.10
N ASP A 144 -15.28 0.29 11.45
CA ASP A 144 -16.30 0.57 10.46
C ASP A 144 -15.86 1.70 9.52
N MET A 145 -16.46 1.73 8.31
CA MET A 145 -16.06 2.66 7.27
C MET A 145 -16.23 4.14 7.68
N GLU A 146 -17.26 4.46 8.44
CA GLU A 146 -17.53 5.84 8.91
C GLU A 146 -16.43 6.30 9.86
N SER A 147 -16.14 5.50 10.89
CA SER A 147 -15.10 5.81 11.87
C SER A 147 -13.73 5.95 11.23
N GLU A 148 -13.40 5.05 10.29
CA GLU A 148 -12.10 5.07 9.63
C GLU A 148 -11.97 6.26 8.67
N LEU A 149 -12.99 6.57 7.86
CA LEU A 149 -12.98 7.75 7.01
C LEU A 149 -12.85 9.04 7.82
N ASN A 150 -13.50 9.15 8.96
CA ASN A 150 -13.34 10.32 9.83
C ASN A 150 -11.91 10.46 10.36
N ARG A 151 -11.24 9.36 10.72
CA ARG A 151 -9.83 9.36 11.13
C ARG A 151 -8.92 9.74 9.98
N GLU A 152 -9.09 9.13 8.82
CA GLU A 152 -8.33 9.45 7.60
C GLU A 152 -8.46 10.94 7.22
N ILE A 153 -9.65 11.52 7.28
CA ILE A 153 -9.87 12.95 7.04
C ILE A 153 -9.07 13.80 8.03
N LEU A 154 -9.12 13.46 9.32
CA LEU A 154 -8.48 14.25 10.36
C LEU A 154 -6.95 14.18 10.34
N CYS A 155 -6.37 13.05 9.90
CA CYS A 155 -4.93 12.88 9.83
C CYS A 155 -4.30 13.25 8.47
N SER A 156 -5.12 13.53 7.44
CA SER A 156 -4.63 13.88 6.11
C SER A 156 -4.14 15.32 6.01
N ASP A 157 -3.17 15.56 5.12
CA ASP A 157 -2.73 16.90 4.72
C ASP A 157 -3.48 17.41 3.49
N GLU A 158 -3.84 16.51 2.59
CA GLU A 158 -4.62 16.79 1.39
C GLU A 158 -5.56 15.63 1.10
N ILE A 159 -6.77 15.92 0.66
CA ILE A 159 -7.78 14.94 0.27
C ILE A 159 -8.12 15.08 -1.20
N CYS A 160 -8.05 13.98 -1.94
CA CYS A 160 -8.55 13.90 -3.31
C CYS A 160 -9.51 12.71 -3.43
N TRP A 161 -10.79 13.01 -3.56
CA TRP A 161 -11.83 11.99 -3.74
C TRP A 161 -12.24 11.87 -5.19
N VAL A 162 -12.32 10.64 -5.67
CA VAL A 162 -12.93 10.28 -6.94
C VAL A 162 -14.09 9.34 -6.63
N VAL A 163 -15.31 9.85 -6.71
CA VAL A 163 -16.52 9.13 -6.30
C VAL A 163 -17.57 9.18 -7.39
N SER A 164 -18.33 8.09 -7.56
CA SER A 164 -19.36 8.00 -8.59
C SER A 164 -20.54 8.95 -8.30
N PHE A 165 -20.92 9.11 -7.04
CA PHE A 165 -22.00 10.00 -6.63
C PHE A 165 -21.86 10.38 -5.15
N ILE A 166 -22.47 11.49 -4.76
CA ILE A 166 -22.48 12.01 -3.39
C ILE A 166 -23.93 12.14 -2.93
N LYS A 167 -24.21 11.61 -1.75
CA LYS A 167 -25.49 11.75 -1.07
C LYS A 167 -25.32 12.61 0.17
N THR A 168 -26.24 13.56 0.37
CA THR A 168 -26.26 14.42 1.57
C THR A 168 -26.25 13.62 2.86
N SER A 169 -26.94 12.48 2.89
CA SER A 169 -26.94 11.59 4.05
C SER A 169 -25.55 11.01 4.38
N GLY A 170 -24.80 10.62 3.35
CA GLY A 170 -23.42 10.13 3.52
C GLY A 170 -22.46 11.26 3.92
N LEU A 171 -22.60 12.43 3.28
CA LEU A 171 -21.78 13.60 3.60
C LEU A 171 -21.97 14.06 5.04
N ASN A 172 -23.20 14.01 5.58
CA ASN A 172 -23.51 14.40 6.95
C ASN A 172 -22.74 13.56 8.00
N LEU A 173 -22.43 12.30 7.71
CA LEU A 173 -21.63 11.45 8.60
C LEU A 173 -20.17 11.94 8.74
N LEU A 174 -19.66 12.61 7.71
CA LEU A 174 -18.28 13.10 7.63
C LEU A 174 -18.20 14.63 7.83
N TRP A 175 -19.34 15.31 7.95
CA TRP A 175 -19.42 16.77 7.91
C TRP A 175 -18.50 17.47 8.92
N ASN A 176 -18.48 17.01 10.16
CA ASN A 176 -17.69 17.63 11.22
C ASN A 176 -16.18 17.53 10.95
N SER A 177 -15.74 16.36 10.47
CA SER A 177 -14.32 16.12 10.14
C SER A 177 -13.91 16.91 8.91
N LEU A 178 -14.74 16.97 7.87
CA LEU A 178 -14.50 17.76 6.67
C LEU A 178 -14.48 19.27 6.96
N LYS A 179 -15.41 19.74 7.79
CA LYS A 179 -15.45 21.15 8.22
C LYS A 179 -14.19 21.53 8.99
N LYS A 180 -13.75 20.68 9.92
CA LYS A 180 -12.50 20.89 10.66
C LYS A 180 -11.31 20.91 9.70
N PHE A 181 -11.18 19.91 8.84
CA PHE A 181 -10.11 19.77 7.85
C PHE A 181 -9.99 21.03 6.96
N THR A 182 -11.10 21.50 6.40
CA THR A 182 -11.10 22.70 5.55
C THR A 182 -10.88 24.01 6.32
N SER A 183 -11.34 24.09 7.58
CA SER A 183 -11.10 25.26 8.43
C SER A 183 -9.62 25.43 8.81
N GLU A 184 -8.84 24.35 8.79
CA GLU A 184 -7.37 24.35 8.96
C GLU A 184 -6.62 24.79 7.69
N GLY A 185 -7.35 25.16 6.62
CA GLY A 185 -6.76 25.58 5.34
C GLY A 185 -6.25 24.41 4.49
N LYS A 186 -6.53 23.19 4.86
CA LYS A 186 -6.15 22.00 4.13
C LYS A 186 -6.98 21.83 2.85
N LYS A 187 -6.44 21.15 1.87
CA LYS A 187 -6.95 21.11 0.53
C LYS A 187 -7.84 19.88 0.29
N LEU A 188 -9.11 20.13 0.00
CA LEU A 188 -10.08 19.11 -0.42
C LEU A 188 -10.38 19.26 -1.90
N ARG A 189 -10.18 18.19 -2.67
CA ARG A 189 -10.61 18.08 -4.07
C ARG A 189 -11.56 16.90 -4.23
N VAL A 190 -12.68 17.13 -4.90
CA VAL A 190 -13.69 16.10 -5.15
C VAL A 190 -14.01 16.07 -6.64
N ILE A 191 -13.93 14.88 -7.22
CA ILE A 191 -14.37 14.59 -8.58
C ILE A 191 -15.54 13.62 -8.47
N THR A 192 -16.69 14.04 -8.97
CA THR A 192 -17.90 13.22 -9.00
C THR A 192 -18.62 13.36 -10.33
N THR A 193 -19.63 12.54 -10.58
CA THR A 193 -20.46 12.62 -11.78
C THR A 193 -21.89 12.99 -11.43
N THR A 194 -22.54 13.71 -12.34
CA THR A 194 -23.97 13.98 -12.31
C THR A 194 -24.79 12.98 -13.14
N TYR A 195 -24.11 11.96 -13.70
CA TYR A 195 -24.75 10.93 -14.50
C TYR A 195 -25.87 10.23 -13.70
N THR A 196 -26.99 10.00 -14.33
CA THR A 196 -28.23 9.45 -13.73
C THR A 196 -28.87 10.25 -12.59
N GLY A 197 -28.42 11.47 -12.29
CA GLY A 197 -28.94 12.26 -11.16
C GLY A 197 -28.75 11.64 -9.80
N ALA A 198 -27.72 10.78 -9.66
CA ALA A 198 -27.45 10.06 -8.41
C ALA A 198 -26.77 10.94 -7.35
N THR A 199 -26.05 11.99 -7.75
CA THR A 199 -25.51 13.00 -6.83
C THR A 199 -26.61 13.97 -6.41
N ASP A 200 -26.75 14.21 -5.11
CA ASP A 200 -27.72 15.19 -4.60
C ASP A 200 -27.25 16.60 -4.95
N TYR A 201 -28.22 17.48 -5.31
CA TYR A 201 -27.90 18.84 -5.72
C TYR A 201 -27.29 19.69 -4.59
N ASP A 202 -27.71 19.43 -3.37
CA ASP A 202 -27.30 20.18 -2.17
C ASP A 202 -26.14 19.49 -1.40
N ALA A 203 -25.46 18.50 -2.01
CA ALA A 203 -24.38 17.74 -1.39
C ALA A 203 -22.99 18.37 -1.60
#